data_6a45168394291267e61482d795120ab9
#
_entry.id   6a45168394291267e61482d795120ab9
#
_cell.length_a   1.000
_cell.length_b   1.000
_cell.length_c   1.000
_cell.angle_alpha   90.00
_cell.angle_beta   90.00
_cell.angle_gamma   90.00
#
_symmetry.space_group_name_H-M   'P 1'
#
loop_
_entity.id
_entity.type
_entity.pdbx_description
1 polymer ?
#
loop_
_entity_poly.entity_id
_entity_poly.type
_entity_poly.pdbx_seq_one_letter_code
_entity_poly.pdbx_strand_id
1 'polypeptide(L)'
;ESHLADFPALLDNPLIRNGIMQSQHFKTISSYWDSLDVALVGIGSPAIRDGANWHAFYGSEESDDLNARHVAGDICSRFYDINGGLVDTNMSEKTLSIEM
;
A
#
# COMPACT_ATOMS: atom_id res chain seq x y z
N GLU A 1 -8.76 16.13 16.82
CA GLU A 1 -8.75 14.76 17.32
C GLU A 1 -8.04 13.83 16.33
N SER A 2 -7.19 12.94 16.84
CA SER A 2 -6.41 12.02 16.02
C SER A 2 -6.99 10.61 16.05
N HIS A 3 -7.03 9.97 14.91
CA HIS A 3 -7.46 8.57 14.77
C HIS A 3 -6.35 7.78 14.10
N LEU A 4 -5.82 6.78 14.82
CA LEU A 4 -4.74 5.93 14.32
C LEU A 4 -5.32 4.64 13.73
N ALA A 5 -4.78 4.23 12.58
CA ALA A 5 -5.22 3.00 11.93
C ALA A 5 -4.90 1.75 12.77
N ASP A 6 -3.71 1.69 13.39
CA ASP A 6 -3.28 0.60 14.26
C ASP A 6 -3.31 -0.79 13.60
N PHE A 7 -3.13 -0.86 12.29
CA PHE A 7 -2.94 -2.11 11.57
C PHE A 7 -1.85 -1.96 10.51
N PRO A 8 -1.15 -3.04 10.15
CA PRO A 8 -0.14 -2.99 9.10
C PRO A 8 -0.74 -2.73 7.73
N ALA A 9 -0.03 -2.00 6.89
CA ALA A 9 -0.44 -1.79 5.50
C ALA A 9 -0.27 -3.05 4.65
N LEU A 10 0.71 -3.88 4.96
CA LEU A 10 0.99 -5.11 4.25
C LEU A 10 0.90 -6.29 5.22
N LEU A 11 0.02 -7.22 4.96
CA LEU A 11 -0.21 -8.42 5.77
C LEU A 11 0.48 -9.63 5.15
N ASP A 12 0.63 -10.70 5.94
CA ASP A 12 1.33 -11.91 5.49
C ASP A 12 0.53 -12.68 4.43
N ASN A 13 -0.78 -12.61 4.50
CA ASN A 13 -1.63 -13.30 3.53
C ASN A 13 -3.02 -12.65 3.42
N PRO A 14 -3.78 -12.97 2.34
CA PRO A 14 -5.10 -12.37 2.13
C PRO A 14 -6.14 -12.70 3.21
N LEU A 15 -6.03 -13.84 3.88
CA LEU A 15 -6.98 -14.23 4.92
C LEU A 15 -6.87 -13.32 6.14
N ILE A 16 -5.66 -12.98 6.54
CA ILE A 16 -5.43 -12.03 7.64
C ILE A 16 -5.96 -10.65 7.26
N ARG A 17 -5.64 -10.20 6.07
CA ARG A 17 -6.13 -8.91 5.55
C ARG A 17 -7.66 -8.84 5.57
N ASN A 18 -8.32 -9.86 5.03
CA ASN A 18 -9.78 -9.90 4.96
C ASN A 18 -10.43 -9.95 6.35
N GLY A 19 -9.78 -10.63 7.30
CA GLY A 19 -10.25 -10.67 8.70
C GLY A 19 -10.22 -9.29 9.35
N ILE A 20 -9.14 -8.54 9.15
CA ILE A 20 -9.03 -7.18 9.68
C ILE A 20 -10.08 -6.26 9.06
N MET A 21 -10.35 -6.39 7.76
CA MET A 21 -11.34 -5.58 7.04
C MET A 21 -12.76 -5.76 7.59
N GLN A 22 -13.04 -6.87 8.27
CA GLN A 22 -14.34 -7.11 8.89
C GLN A 22 -14.43 -6.59 10.31
N SER A 23 -13.33 -6.11 10.89
CA SER A 23 -13.32 -5.56 12.24
C SER A 23 -14.03 -4.21 12.29
N GLN A 24 -14.62 -3.91 13.46
CA GLN A 24 -15.25 -2.60 13.68
C GLN A 24 -14.23 -1.47 13.60
N HIS A 25 -13.02 -1.70 14.09
CA HIS A 25 -11.95 -0.71 14.02
C HIS A 25 -11.63 -0.32 12.56
N PHE A 26 -11.48 -1.31 11.67
CA PHE A 26 -11.23 -1.02 10.25
C PHE A 26 -12.40 -0.28 9.62
N LYS A 27 -13.63 -0.68 9.91
CA LYS A 27 -14.83 0.00 9.37
C LYS A 27 -14.89 1.46 9.80
N THR A 28 -14.52 1.74 11.03
CA THR A 28 -14.46 3.11 11.54
C THR A 28 -13.38 3.92 10.82
N ILE A 29 -12.16 3.38 10.69
CA ILE A 29 -11.07 4.06 10.01
C ILE A 29 -11.39 4.28 8.52
N SER A 30 -11.90 3.28 7.82
CA SER A 30 -12.23 3.42 6.40
C SER A 30 -13.37 4.42 6.16
N SER A 31 -14.27 4.59 7.11
CA SER A 31 -15.30 5.62 6.99
C SER A 31 -14.72 7.04 7.03
N TYR A 32 -13.64 7.25 7.79
CA TYR A 32 -12.91 8.52 7.76
C TYR A 32 -12.22 8.75 6.41
N TRP A 33 -11.66 7.70 5.80
CA TRP A 33 -11.06 7.82 4.47
C TRP A 33 -12.07 8.29 3.43
N ASP A 34 -13.29 7.78 3.50
CA ASP A 34 -14.36 8.15 2.55
C ASP A 34 -14.80 9.61 2.67
N SER A 35 -14.53 10.24 3.80
CA SER A 35 -14.92 11.63 4.06
C SER A 35 -13.75 12.61 4.08
N LEU A 36 -12.57 12.21 3.62
CA LEU A 36 -11.41 13.09 3.57
C LEU A 36 -11.60 14.21 2.56
N ASP A 37 -11.25 15.43 2.97
CA ASP A 37 -11.13 16.57 2.06
C ASP A 37 -9.70 16.76 1.55
N VAL A 38 -8.72 16.34 2.35
CA VAL A 38 -7.29 16.47 2.05
C VAL A 38 -6.55 15.22 2.51
N ALA A 39 -5.66 14.71 1.69
CA ALA A 39 -4.74 13.63 2.05
C ALA A 39 -3.30 14.12 1.92
N LEU A 40 -2.51 13.89 2.98
CA LEU A 40 -1.07 14.13 2.95
C LEU A 40 -0.37 12.78 2.78
N VAL A 41 0.27 12.57 1.65
CA VAL A 41 0.82 11.27 1.27
C VAL A 41 2.30 11.36 0.89
N GLY A 42 3.02 10.24 1.05
CA GLY A 42 4.34 10.07 0.50
C GLY A 42 4.26 9.41 -0.88
N ILE A 43 5.28 9.63 -1.69
CA ILE A 43 5.42 9.01 -3.01
C ILE A 43 6.64 8.11 -2.97
N GLY A 44 6.46 6.82 -3.22
CA GLY A 44 7.53 5.84 -3.30
C GLY A 44 8.04 5.66 -4.72
N SER A 45 9.30 5.23 -4.83
CA SER A 45 9.98 5.03 -6.11
C SER A 45 10.96 3.86 -6.02
N PRO A 46 11.19 3.09 -7.11
CA PRO A 46 12.18 2.02 -7.11
C PRO A 46 13.62 2.53 -7.01
N ALA A 47 13.86 3.76 -7.42
CA ALA A 47 15.19 4.38 -7.47
C ALA A 47 15.43 5.31 -6.29
N ILE A 48 15.19 4.84 -5.07
CA ILE A 48 15.42 5.62 -3.87
C ILE A 48 16.90 5.58 -3.49
N ARG A 49 17.41 6.72 -3.09
CA ARG A 49 18.80 6.87 -2.61
C ARG A 49 18.94 6.37 -1.17
N ASP A 50 20.17 6.21 -0.71
CA ASP A 50 20.53 5.90 0.67
C ASP A 50 20.03 4.55 1.19
N GLY A 51 19.91 3.56 0.30
CA GLY A 51 19.54 2.20 0.68
C GLY A 51 18.08 1.98 1.01
N ALA A 52 17.28 3.04 1.01
CA ALA A 52 15.84 2.95 1.25
C ALA A 52 15.10 2.66 -0.07
N ASN A 53 15.31 1.48 -0.62
CA ASN A 53 14.69 1.04 -1.86
C ASN A 53 13.68 -0.08 -1.61
N TRP A 54 12.89 -0.42 -2.61
CA TRP A 54 11.90 -1.47 -2.48
C TRP A 54 12.49 -2.83 -2.12
N HIS A 55 13.71 -3.13 -2.58
CA HIS A 55 14.39 -4.37 -2.22
C HIS A 55 14.61 -4.47 -0.71
N ALA A 56 15.08 -3.41 -0.09
CA ALA A 56 15.28 -3.36 1.37
C ALA A 56 13.97 -3.38 2.14
N PHE A 57 12.92 -2.76 1.60
CA PHE A 57 11.63 -2.61 2.28
C PHE A 57 10.74 -3.86 2.10
N TYR A 58 10.61 -4.38 0.89
CA TYR A 58 9.70 -5.48 0.57
C TYR A 58 10.38 -6.83 0.44
N GLY A 59 11.71 -6.87 0.31
CA GLY A 59 12.47 -8.08 0.01
C GLY A 59 12.69 -8.28 -1.48
N SER A 60 13.59 -9.23 -1.84
CA SER A 60 14.01 -9.42 -3.23
C SER A 60 12.89 -9.94 -4.13
N GLU A 61 12.08 -10.89 -3.65
CA GLU A 61 11.01 -11.48 -4.44
C GLU A 61 9.96 -10.45 -4.86
N GLU A 62 9.49 -9.65 -3.90
CA GLU A 62 8.49 -8.62 -4.17
C GLU A 62 9.07 -7.48 -5.02
N SER A 63 10.33 -7.11 -4.78
CA SER A 63 11.01 -6.10 -5.58
C SER A 63 11.16 -6.55 -7.04
N ASP A 64 11.51 -7.81 -7.27
CA ASP A 64 11.61 -8.38 -8.61
C ASP A 64 10.26 -8.41 -9.32
N ASP A 65 9.18 -8.74 -8.60
CA ASP A 65 7.81 -8.68 -9.13
C ASP A 65 7.43 -7.26 -9.56
N LEU A 66 7.74 -6.26 -8.74
CA LEU A 66 7.49 -4.85 -9.07
C LEU A 66 8.24 -4.42 -10.33
N ASN A 67 9.50 -4.82 -10.45
CA ASN A 67 10.31 -4.53 -11.64
C ASN A 67 9.77 -5.22 -12.89
N ALA A 68 9.35 -6.49 -12.77
CA ALA A 68 8.78 -7.24 -13.88
C ALA A 68 7.47 -6.65 -14.39
N ARG A 69 6.73 -5.99 -13.53
CA ARG A 69 5.46 -5.33 -13.88
C ARG A 69 5.61 -3.87 -14.28
N HIS A 70 6.85 -3.39 -14.37
CA HIS A 70 7.17 -2.01 -14.77
C HIS A 70 6.50 -0.95 -13.87
N VAL A 71 6.47 -1.21 -12.57
CA VAL A 71 5.93 -0.27 -11.59
C VAL A 71 6.85 0.95 -11.49
N ALA A 72 6.28 2.14 -11.66
CA ALA A 72 7.01 3.40 -11.60
C ALA A 72 7.10 3.99 -10.20
N GLY A 73 6.11 3.72 -9.36
CA GLY A 73 6.07 4.25 -8.01
C GLY A 73 4.86 3.73 -7.22
N ASP A 74 4.72 4.23 -5.98
CA ASP A 74 3.57 3.91 -5.15
C ASP A 74 3.10 5.12 -4.35
N ILE A 75 1.80 5.14 -4.06
CA ILE A 75 1.17 6.07 -3.13
C ILE A 75 0.25 5.24 -2.23
N CYS A 76 0.42 5.37 -0.91
CA CYS A 76 -0.35 4.60 0.07
C CYS A 76 -0.31 3.09 -0.19
N SER A 77 0.86 2.56 -0.56
CA SER A 77 1.07 1.14 -0.91
C SER A 77 0.25 0.67 -2.13
N ARG A 78 -0.26 1.59 -2.93
CA ARG A 78 -0.87 1.31 -4.23
C ARG A 78 0.12 1.66 -5.33
N PHE A 79 0.37 0.71 -6.21
CA PHE A 79 1.41 0.83 -7.24
C PHE A 79 0.83 1.34 -8.56
N TYR A 80 1.61 2.11 -9.27
CA TYR A 80 1.22 2.66 -10.57
C TYR A 80 2.37 2.58 -11.58
N ASP A 81 2.01 2.57 -12.86
CA ASP A 81 2.96 2.58 -13.97
C ASP A 81 3.34 4.02 -14.38
N ILE A 82 4.21 4.14 -15.39
CA ILE A 82 4.69 5.45 -15.85
C ILE A 82 3.57 6.32 -16.42
N ASN A 83 2.45 5.74 -16.82
CA ASN A 83 1.30 6.46 -17.34
C ASN A 83 0.27 6.80 -16.26
N GLY A 84 0.53 6.42 -15.01
CA GLY A 84 -0.37 6.67 -13.89
C GLY A 84 -1.45 5.62 -13.69
N GLY A 85 -1.43 4.53 -14.44
CA GLY A 85 -2.37 3.42 -14.28
C GLY A 85 -2.03 2.57 -13.06
N LEU A 86 -3.04 2.16 -12.29
CA LEU A 86 -2.84 1.26 -11.15
C LEU A 86 -2.40 -0.12 -11.63
N VAL A 87 -1.45 -0.71 -10.91
CA VAL A 87 -0.86 -2.00 -11.24
C VAL A 87 -1.13 -2.98 -10.10
N ASP A 88 -1.81 -4.10 -10.42
CA ASP A 88 -1.93 -5.20 -9.48
C ASP A 88 -0.60 -5.95 -9.38
N THR A 89 -0.19 -6.25 -8.15
CA THR A 89 1.05 -6.94 -7.86
C THR A 89 0.77 -8.14 -6.96
N ASN A 90 1.81 -8.94 -6.67
CA ASN A 90 1.69 -10.04 -5.71
C ASN A 90 1.27 -9.58 -4.32
N MET A 91 1.47 -8.31 -4.01
CA MET A 91 1.11 -7.72 -2.71
C MET A 91 -0.30 -7.16 -2.66
N SER A 92 -0.99 -6.99 -3.78
CA SER A 92 -2.28 -6.28 -3.84
C SER A 92 -3.35 -6.90 -2.93
N GLU A 93 -3.45 -8.23 -2.91
CA GLU A 93 -4.43 -8.95 -2.08
C GLU A 93 -4.06 -8.97 -0.58
N LYS A 94 -2.83 -8.61 -0.25
CA LYS A 94 -2.31 -8.55 1.12
C LYS A 94 -2.23 -7.12 1.65
N THR A 95 -2.54 -6.14 0.83
CA THR A 95 -2.44 -4.72 1.18
C THR A 95 -3.72 -4.22 1.80
N LEU A 96 -3.58 -3.50 2.91
CA LEU A 96 -4.66 -2.89 3.65
C LEU A 96 -4.41 -1.38 3.72
N SER A 97 -4.99 -0.65 2.80
CA SER A 97 -4.76 0.78 2.63
C SER A 97 -5.95 1.42 1.94
N ILE A 98 -5.95 2.74 1.89
CA ILE A 98 -6.99 3.48 1.15
C ILE A 98 -6.98 3.06 -0.32
N GLU A 99 -8.15 2.88 -0.89
CA GLU A 99 -8.29 2.62 -2.33
C GLU A 99 -8.18 3.92 -3.13
N MET A 100 -7.57 3.82 -4.29
CA MET A 100 -7.42 4.96 -5.18
C MET A 100 -8.05 4.72 -6.54
#